data_0c8b574817c4180e29e3d0b2839754ac
#
_entry.id   0c8b574817c4180e29e3d0b2839754ac
#
_cell.length_a   1.000
_cell.length_b   1.000
_cell.length_c   1.000
_cell.angle_alpha   90.00
_cell.angle_beta   90.00
_cell.angle_gamma   90.00
#
_symmetry.space_group_name_H-M   'P 1'
#
loop_
_entity.id
_entity.type
_entity.pdbx_description
1 polymer ?
#
loop_
_entity_poly.entity_id
_entity_poly.type
_entity_poly.pdbx_seq_one_letter_code
_entity_poly.pdbx_strand_id
1 'polypeptide(L)'
;MSSSSFLFCAVTSILLSISTSVSATEFVFNTNFTSTNTLLFGNATIDSSVLILTRDSPFTIGRALYPFKIPIHFSNSSFSFASSFIFSVAPQPNLLPGHGFAFLFTPFTGINGTSSAQNLGLFNFTNNGSPNNHVFAVEFDSFQNLEFNDPNDNHVGVDLNSLESNASFAAGFWRGPDDGEFKELKINNGETYQVWIECLDSLVNITMAEVGMKRPRKPLISVFVDFPGLLLDEMYVGFTAATGQLVQSHKILSWSFSTSNLSIGDALLITDLPSFVPQKEGSIFNSRAFVLGITLGGVGLKGKKKTKG
;
A
#
# COMPACT_ATOMS: atom_id res chain seq x y z
N MET A 1 18.90 -11.14 87.57
CA MET A 1 19.12 -10.16 86.48
C MET A 1 19.03 -10.93 85.18
N SER A 2 17.88 -10.84 84.51
CA SER A 2 17.59 -11.58 83.26
C SER A 2 17.77 -10.62 82.10
N SER A 3 18.70 -10.96 81.19
CA SER A 3 18.98 -10.20 79.98
C SER A 3 18.15 -10.80 78.85
N SER A 4 17.15 -10.06 78.37
CA SER A 4 16.35 -10.43 77.23
C SER A 4 16.99 -9.86 75.94
N SER A 5 17.53 -10.76 75.12
CA SER A 5 18.03 -10.41 73.76
C SER A 5 16.85 -10.39 72.81
N PHE A 6 16.53 -9.19 72.25
CA PHE A 6 15.61 -9.03 71.17
C PHE A 6 16.33 -9.31 69.87
N LEU A 7 15.88 -10.37 69.17
CA LEU A 7 16.35 -10.69 67.77
C LEU A 7 15.48 -9.91 66.79
N PHE A 8 16.09 -8.91 66.13
CA PHE A 8 15.45 -8.16 65.04
C PHE A 8 15.60 -8.94 63.74
N CYS A 9 14.50 -9.52 63.28
CA CYS A 9 14.44 -10.19 61.96
C CYS A 9 14.12 -9.14 60.87
N ALA A 10 15.13 -8.69 60.14
CA ALA A 10 14.93 -7.81 58.99
C ALA A 10 14.45 -8.64 57.80
N VAL A 11 13.18 -8.53 57.45
CA VAL A 11 12.62 -9.10 56.22
C VAL A 11 12.92 -8.15 55.06
N THR A 12 13.92 -8.46 54.27
CA THR A 12 14.23 -7.77 53.01
C THR A 12 13.30 -8.27 51.92
N SER A 13 12.25 -7.52 51.64
CA SER A 13 11.39 -7.77 50.49
C SER A 13 12.14 -7.43 49.19
N ILE A 14 12.57 -8.45 48.45
CA ILE A 14 13.08 -8.30 47.10
C ILE A 14 11.89 -8.11 46.17
N LEU A 15 11.62 -6.86 45.75
CA LEU A 15 10.71 -6.54 44.65
C LEU A 15 11.39 -6.98 43.34
N LEU A 16 11.02 -8.16 42.85
CA LEU A 16 11.35 -8.56 41.48
C LEU A 16 10.48 -7.71 40.55
N SER A 17 11.02 -6.65 39.96
CA SER A 17 10.42 -5.96 38.85
C SER A 17 10.55 -6.87 37.62
N ILE A 18 9.48 -7.59 37.28
CA ILE A 18 9.35 -8.28 35.99
C ILE A 18 9.16 -7.18 34.96
N SER A 19 10.24 -6.72 34.34
CA SER A 19 10.15 -5.94 33.10
C SER A 19 9.71 -6.89 32.01
N THR A 20 8.43 -6.87 31.66
CA THR A 20 7.92 -7.48 30.43
C THR A 20 8.56 -6.68 29.29
N SER A 21 9.59 -7.22 28.66
CA SER A 21 10.10 -6.67 27.41
C SER A 21 9.01 -6.87 26.37
N VAL A 22 8.36 -5.77 25.99
CA VAL A 22 7.45 -5.75 24.85
C VAL A 22 8.29 -6.07 23.61
N SER A 23 8.02 -7.21 22.99
CA SER A 23 8.71 -7.58 21.76
C SER A 23 8.27 -6.66 20.63
N ALA A 24 9.19 -5.85 20.09
CA ALA A 24 8.92 -5.06 18.91
C ALA A 24 8.65 -5.97 17.71
N THR A 25 7.65 -5.63 16.92
CA THR A 25 7.42 -6.31 15.64
C THR A 25 8.22 -5.58 14.55
N GLU A 26 9.05 -6.34 13.83
CA GLU A 26 9.81 -5.81 12.70
C GLU A 26 9.92 -6.86 11.60
N PHE A 27 9.73 -6.44 10.33
CA PHE A 27 9.96 -7.29 9.16
C PHE A 27 10.27 -6.48 7.90
N VAL A 28 10.92 -7.14 6.94
CA VAL A 28 11.27 -6.59 5.62
C VAL A 28 11.02 -7.65 4.56
N PHE A 29 10.23 -7.32 3.56
CA PHE A 29 9.99 -8.12 2.36
C PHE A 29 10.54 -7.36 1.14
N ASN A 30 11.61 -7.89 0.54
CA ASN A 30 12.27 -7.34 -0.63
C ASN A 30 12.02 -8.25 -1.84
N THR A 31 10.88 -8.10 -2.51
CA THR A 31 10.45 -8.93 -3.65
C THR A 31 10.50 -10.43 -3.32
N ASN A 32 10.10 -10.79 -2.12
CA ASN A 32 10.14 -12.17 -1.59
C ASN A 32 8.86 -12.56 -0.86
N PHE A 33 7.73 -12.05 -1.30
CA PHE A 33 6.43 -12.46 -0.79
C PHE A 33 6.17 -13.93 -1.09
N THR A 34 5.61 -14.63 -0.10
CA THR A 34 5.22 -16.05 -0.19
C THR A 34 3.92 -16.28 0.57
N SER A 35 3.23 -17.39 0.27
CA SER A 35 2.03 -17.78 1.03
C SER A 35 2.31 -18.17 2.49
N THR A 36 3.55 -18.28 2.89
CA THR A 36 3.95 -18.55 4.29
C THR A 36 4.19 -17.27 5.08
N ASN A 37 4.53 -16.16 4.41
CA ASN A 37 4.78 -14.88 5.07
C ASN A 37 3.69 -13.83 4.83
N THR A 38 2.60 -14.18 4.11
CA THR A 38 1.50 -13.28 3.78
C THR A 38 0.18 -14.04 3.74
N LEU A 39 -0.83 -13.56 4.47
CA LEU A 39 -2.20 -14.06 4.36
C LEU A 39 -2.87 -13.39 3.17
N LEU A 40 -3.46 -14.18 2.28
CA LEU A 40 -4.10 -13.70 1.05
C LEU A 40 -5.60 -13.97 1.09
N PHE A 41 -6.39 -12.96 0.70
CA PHE A 41 -7.85 -13.05 0.67
C PHE A 41 -8.40 -12.44 -0.62
N GLY A 42 -9.56 -12.95 -1.05
CA GLY A 42 -10.21 -12.52 -2.28
C GLY A 42 -9.34 -12.82 -3.51
N ASN A 43 -9.10 -11.83 -4.34
CA ASN A 43 -8.32 -11.95 -5.57
C ASN A 43 -6.81 -11.72 -5.39
N ALA A 44 -6.35 -11.49 -4.15
CA ALA A 44 -4.93 -11.32 -3.88
C ALA A 44 -4.15 -12.59 -4.20
N THR A 45 -3.02 -12.44 -4.90
CA THR A 45 -2.13 -13.53 -5.32
C THR A 45 -0.68 -13.08 -5.21
N ILE A 46 0.24 -14.04 -5.22
CA ILE A 46 1.68 -13.78 -5.36
C ILE A 46 2.13 -14.35 -6.71
N ASP A 47 2.83 -13.53 -7.47
CA ASP A 47 3.37 -13.89 -8.77
C ASP A 47 4.81 -13.39 -8.86
N SER A 48 5.75 -14.32 -9.12
CA SER A 48 7.19 -14.00 -9.16
C SER A 48 7.67 -13.21 -7.94
N SER A 49 7.18 -13.61 -6.76
CA SER A 49 7.47 -12.97 -5.46
C SER A 49 6.98 -11.52 -5.29
N VAL A 50 6.14 -11.04 -6.20
CA VAL A 50 5.41 -9.77 -6.11
C VAL A 50 4.00 -10.04 -5.59
N LEU A 51 3.55 -9.23 -4.66
CA LEU A 51 2.18 -9.29 -4.17
C LEU A 51 1.26 -8.54 -5.12
N ILE A 52 0.28 -9.24 -5.68
CA ILE A 52 -0.72 -8.69 -6.59
C ILE A 52 -2.06 -8.68 -5.87
N LEU A 53 -2.55 -7.50 -5.53
CA LEU A 53 -3.83 -7.33 -4.84
C LEU A 53 -5.00 -7.52 -5.79
N THR A 54 -4.98 -6.85 -6.94
CA THR A 54 -5.98 -7.03 -8.00
C THR A 54 -5.31 -7.14 -9.36
N ARG A 55 -6.05 -7.69 -10.30
CA ARG A 55 -5.72 -7.75 -11.73
C ARG A 55 -6.80 -6.98 -12.52
N ASP A 56 -6.89 -7.26 -13.78
CA ASP A 56 -7.78 -6.66 -14.78
C ASP A 56 -9.21 -7.25 -14.78
N SER A 57 -9.65 -7.77 -13.65
CA SER A 57 -11.02 -8.26 -13.49
C SER A 57 -11.89 -7.22 -12.78
N PRO A 58 -13.11 -6.94 -13.26
CA PRO A 58 -14.00 -5.99 -12.63
C PRO A 58 -14.58 -6.50 -11.31
N PHE A 59 -14.95 -5.58 -10.44
CA PHE A 59 -15.59 -5.82 -9.15
C PHE A 59 -14.87 -6.84 -8.26
N THR A 60 -13.55 -6.77 -8.21
CA THR A 60 -12.73 -7.63 -7.38
C THR A 60 -12.21 -6.91 -6.14
N ILE A 61 -11.96 -7.67 -5.09
CA ILE A 61 -11.26 -7.22 -3.88
C ILE A 61 -10.09 -8.17 -3.65
N GLY A 62 -8.92 -7.62 -3.38
CA GLY A 62 -7.76 -8.37 -2.92
C GLY A 62 -7.22 -7.77 -1.63
N ARG A 63 -7.04 -8.61 -0.62
CA ARG A 63 -6.44 -8.21 0.66
C ARG A 63 -5.27 -9.11 0.99
N ALA A 64 -4.18 -8.52 1.46
CA ALA A 64 -3.00 -9.23 1.90
C ALA A 64 -2.53 -8.67 3.24
N LEU A 65 -2.30 -9.53 4.23
CA LEU A 65 -1.95 -9.15 5.58
C LEU A 65 -0.67 -9.86 6.02
N TYR A 66 0.12 -9.19 6.85
CA TYR A 66 1.14 -9.85 7.66
C TYR A 66 0.50 -10.96 8.50
N PRO A 67 1.10 -12.16 8.62
CA PRO A 67 0.38 -13.33 9.12
C PRO A 67 0.09 -13.29 10.63
N PHE A 68 0.75 -12.42 11.37
CA PHE A 68 0.59 -12.31 12.81
C PHE A 68 0.00 -10.95 13.17
N LYS A 69 -0.78 -10.90 14.24
CA LYS A 69 -1.24 -9.64 14.81
C LYS A 69 -0.06 -8.86 15.40
N ILE A 70 -0.11 -7.55 15.22
CA ILE A 70 0.81 -6.60 15.79
C ILE A 70 0.24 -6.16 17.15
N PRO A 71 0.97 -6.32 18.25
CA PRO A 71 0.57 -5.74 19.51
C PRO A 71 0.60 -4.22 19.44
N ILE A 72 -0.50 -3.58 19.82
CA ILE A 72 -0.63 -2.12 19.89
C ILE A 72 -0.36 -1.69 21.32
N HIS A 73 0.74 -1.01 21.54
CA HIS A 73 1.12 -0.53 22.85
C HIS A 73 1.09 0.99 22.89
N PHE A 74 0.19 1.53 23.69
CA PHE A 74 0.11 2.96 23.91
C PHE A 74 1.06 3.38 25.03
N SER A 75 1.95 4.33 24.73
CA SER A 75 2.78 5.02 25.70
C SER A 75 2.23 6.42 25.90
N ASN A 76 1.79 6.75 27.10
CA ASN A 76 1.12 8.03 27.39
C ASN A 76 -0.02 8.36 26.40
N SER A 77 -0.82 7.36 26.06
CA SER A 77 -1.91 7.44 25.06
C SER A 77 -1.44 7.69 23.61
N SER A 78 -0.16 7.54 23.30
CA SER A 78 0.38 7.66 21.94
C SER A 78 0.85 6.32 21.40
N PHE A 79 0.86 6.20 20.07
CA PHE A 79 1.32 5.01 19.33
C PHE A 79 2.36 5.42 18.29
N SER A 80 3.39 4.58 18.12
CA SER A 80 4.46 4.82 17.15
C SER A 80 4.71 3.58 16.31
N PHE A 81 4.88 3.79 15.00
CA PHE A 81 5.27 2.77 14.04
C PHE A 81 5.88 3.40 12.79
N ALA A 82 6.57 2.59 12.00
CA ALA A 82 6.97 2.97 10.66
C ALA A 82 6.67 1.84 9.67
N SER A 83 6.26 2.21 8.47
CA SER A 83 6.10 1.30 7.35
C SER A 83 6.60 1.98 6.07
N SER A 84 7.26 1.22 5.22
CA SER A 84 7.59 1.68 3.88
C SER A 84 7.31 0.57 2.89
N PHE A 85 6.83 0.93 1.71
CA PHE A 85 6.56 -0.05 0.66
C PHE A 85 6.80 0.55 -0.72
N ILE A 86 7.10 -0.34 -1.65
CA ILE A 86 7.23 -0.01 -3.07
C ILE A 86 6.03 -0.61 -3.80
N PHE A 87 5.34 0.21 -4.57
CA PHE A 87 4.15 -0.21 -5.29
C PHE A 87 4.17 0.21 -6.76
N SER A 88 3.34 -0.44 -7.55
CA SER A 88 3.00 -0.04 -8.91
C SER A 88 1.52 -0.28 -9.17
N VAL A 89 0.83 0.70 -9.72
CA VAL A 89 -0.54 0.56 -10.21
C VAL A 89 -0.53 0.68 -11.73
N ALA A 90 -0.83 -0.42 -12.40
CA ALA A 90 -0.77 -0.49 -13.85
C ALA A 90 -2.18 -0.48 -14.45
N PRO A 91 -2.52 0.53 -15.27
CA PRO A 91 -3.77 0.55 -16.01
C PRO A 91 -3.76 -0.51 -17.10
N GLN A 92 -4.92 -1.01 -17.45
CA GLN A 92 -5.06 -1.91 -18.61
C GLN A 92 -5.17 -1.10 -19.89
N PRO A 93 -4.52 -1.55 -20.99
CA PRO A 93 -4.67 -0.92 -22.30
C PRO A 93 -6.15 -0.85 -22.72
N ASN A 94 -6.58 0.32 -23.19
CA ASN A 94 -7.94 0.59 -23.68
C ASN A 94 -9.07 0.47 -22.63
N LEU A 95 -8.76 0.38 -21.35
CA LEU A 95 -9.72 0.46 -20.25
C LEU A 95 -9.48 1.72 -19.42
N LEU A 96 -10.54 2.27 -18.85
CA LEU A 96 -10.41 3.36 -17.90
C LEU A 96 -9.89 2.81 -16.56
N PRO A 97 -8.88 3.42 -15.94
CA PRO A 97 -8.35 3.01 -14.66
C PRO A 97 -9.30 3.38 -13.51
N GLY A 98 -9.23 2.65 -12.43
CA GLY A 98 -9.91 2.91 -11.16
C GLY A 98 -10.05 1.59 -10.36
N HIS A 99 -10.13 1.58 -9.11
CA HIS A 99 -10.17 2.66 -8.14
C HIS A 99 -8.78 2.83 -7.48
N GLY A 100 -8.55 2.24 -6.29
CA GLY A 100 -7.32 2.41 -5.56
C GLY A 100 -6.96 1.20 -4.69
N PHE A 101 -5.98 1.43 -3.84
CA PHE A 101 -5.57 0.51 -2.80
C PHE A 101 -5.28 1.28 -1.51
N ALA A 102 -5.23 0.58 -0.38
CA ALA A 102 -4.86 1.15 0.90
C ALA A 102 -3.88 0.25 1.67
N PHE A 103 -2.95 0.87 2.38
CA PHE A 103 -2.26 0.29 3.53
C PHE A 103 -3.20 0.38 4.73
N LEU A 104 -3.31 -0.66 5.56
CA LEU A 104 -4.28 -0.63 6.66
C LEU A 104 -3.81 -1.36 7.92
N PHE A 105 -4.34 -0.90 9.07
CA PHE A 105 -4.51 -1.70 10.28
C PHE A 105 -5.96 -2.14 10.38
N THR A 106 -6.21 -3.40 10.68
CA THR A 106 -7.55 -3.98 10.80
C THR A 106 -7.58 -5.07 11.87
N PRO A 107 -8.67 -5.19 12.67
CA PRO A 107 -8.76 -6.24 13.70
C PRO A 107 -9.07 -7.62 13.12
N PHE A 108 -9.54 -7.70 11.87
CA PHE A 108 -10.07 -8.91 11.25
C PHE A 108 -9.29 -9.33 10.01
N THR A 109 -9.20 -10.64 9.80
CA THR A 109 -8.76 -11.24 8.53
C THR A 109 -9.92 -11.35 7.55
N GLY A 110 -9.59 -11.55 6.27
CA GLY A 110 -10.60 -11.74 5.21
C GLY A 110 -11.13 -10.44 4.63
N ILE A 111 -12.19 -10.55 3.85
CA ILE A 111 -12.86 -9.45 3.13
C ILE A 111 -14.35 -9.36 3.44
N ASN A 112 -14.83 -10.11 4.45
CA ASN A 112 -16.23 -10.05 4.86
C ASN A 112 -16.57 -8.64 5.38
N GLY A 113 -17.74 -8.14 4.99
CA GLY A 113 -18.18 -6.79 5.38
C GLY A 113 -17.50 -5.66 4.61
N THR A 114 -16.82 -5.97 3.49
CA THR A 114 -16.23 -4.97 2.58
C THR A 114 -16.87 -5.04 1.19
N SER A 115 -16.77 -3.97 0.44
CA SER A 115 -17.25 -3.88 -0.95
C SER A 115 -16.10 -3.49 -1.89
N SER A 116 -16.26 -3.81 -3.15
CA SER A 116 -15.37 -3.44 -4.24
C SER A 116 -15.59 -1.99 -4.69
N ALA A 117 -14.99 -1.61 -5.79
CA ALA A 117 -15.05 -0.28 -6.40
C ALA A 117 -14.55 0.81 -5.45
N GLN A 118 -15.30 1.90 -5.30
CA GLN A 118 -14.97 3.06 -4.44
C GLN A 118 -14.73 2.71 -2.98
N ASN A 119 -15.13 1.53 -2.53
CA ASN A 119 -14.92 1.10 -1.15
C ASN A 119 -13.53 0.53 -0.88
N LEU A 120 -12.66 0.44 -1.88
CA LEU A 120 -11.27 -0.01 -1.82
C LEU A 120 -11.05 -1.37 -1.11
N GLY A 121 -12.15 -2.13 -0.87
CA GLY A 121 -12.13 -3.31 -0.02
C GLY A 121 -11.93 -3.00 1.47
N LEU A 122 -12.11 -1.75 1.91
CA LEU A 122 -12.03 -1.32 3.31
C LEU A 122 -13.36 -1.53 4.03
N PHE A 123 -14.42 -0.96 3.50
CA PHE A 123 -15.75 -0.92 4.11
C PHE A 123 -16.84 -1.30 3.10
N ASN A 124 -18.09 -1.20 3.50
CA ASN A 124 -19.27 -1.19 2.66
C ASN A 124 -20.20 -0.04 3.08
N PHE A 125 -21.30 0.15 2.34
CA PHE A 125 -22.23 1.25 2.58
C PHE A 125 -22.94 1.19 3.95
N THR A 126 -22.93 0.03 4.65
CA THR A 126 -23.58 -0.11 5.97
C THR A 126 -22.65 0.15 7.14
N ASN A 127 -21.34 -0.03 6.96
CA ASN A 127 -20.36 0.11 8.02
C ASN A 127 -19.36 1.26 7.82
N ASN A 128 -19.38 1.91 6.66
CA ASN A 128 -18.54 3.11 6.43
C ASN A 128 -18.89 4.19 7.47
N GLY A 129 -17.88 4.70 8.18
CA GLY A 129 -18.04 5.65 9.28
C GLY A 129 -18.37 5.03 10.64
N SER A 130 -18.49 3.70 10.75
CA SER A 130 -18.76 3.05 12.03
C SER A 130 -17.50 3.00 12.92
N PRO A 131 -17.55 3.48 14.16
CA PRO A 131 -16.42 3.39 15.09
C PRO A 131 -16.03 1.95 15.43
N ASN A 132 -16.95 0.99 15.24
CA ASN A 132 -16.71 -0.44 15.50
C ASN A 132 -15.87 -1.12 14.41
N ASN A 133 -15.49 -0.43 13.34
CA ASN A 133 -14.58 -0.95 12.33
C ASN A 133 -13.17 -1.13 12.87
N HIS A 134 -12.72 -0.21 13.73
CA HIS A 134 -11.36 -0.20 14.29
C HIS A 134 -10.30 -0.25 13.18
N VAL A 135 -10.47 0.55 12.13
CA VAL A 135 -9.59 0.61 10.96
C VAL A 135 -8.90 1.96 10.88
N PHE A 136 -7.57 1.92 10.79
CA PHE A 136 -6.74 3.01 10.28
C PHE A 136 -6.27 2.61 8.90
N ALA A 137 -6.38 3.50 7.91
CA ALA A 137 -5.84 3.25 6.59
C ALA A 137 -5.16 4.48 6.00
N VAL A 138 -4.27 4.23 5.05
CA VAL A 138 -3.71 5.23 4.14
C VAL A 138 -4.06 4.79 2.74
N GLU A 139 -4.97 5.53 2.10
CA GLU A 139 -5.45 5.24 0.76
C GLU A 139 -4.57 5.90 -0.31
N PHE A 140 -4.51 5.26 -1.47
CA PHE A 140 -3.91 5.72 -2.71
C PHE A 140 -4.98 5.56 -3.78
N ASP A 141 -5.75 6.61 -4.02
CA ASP A 141 -6.92 6.54 -4.89
C ASP A 141 -6.68 7.24 -6.22
N SER A 142 -7.08 6.59 -7.29
CA SER A 142 -6.99 7.07 -8.68
C SER A 142 -8.36 7.32 -9.30
N PHE A 143 -9.38 7.53 -8.47
CA PHE A 143 -10.73 7.83 -8.89
C PHE A 143 -11.40 8.79 -7.90
N GLN A 144 -11.99 9.87 -8.38
CA GLN A 144 -12.66 10.85 -7.52
C GLN A 144 -14.09 10.40 -7.18
N ASN A 145 -14.37 10.20 -5.92
CA ASN A 145 -15.69 9.90 -5.36
C ASN A 145 -16.22 11.13 -4.59
N LEU A 146 -17.14 11.86 -5.18
CA LEU A 146 -17.70 13.07 -4.56
C LEU A 146 -18.45 12.79 -3.27
N GLU A 147 -19.02 11.58 -3.12
CA GLU A 147 -19.69 11.13 -1.90
C GLU A 147 -18.74 10.94 -0.70
N PHE A 148 -17.43 10.86 -0.93
CA PHE A 148 -16.39 10.76 0.11
C PHE A 148 -15.58 12.05 0.24
N ASN A 149 -15.99 13.13 -0.44
CA ASN A 149 -15.30 14.41 -0.46
C ASN A 149 -13.86 14.34 -1.00
N ASP A 150 -13.59 13.44 -1.96
CA ASP A 150 -12.27 13.30 -2.55
C ASP A 150 -11.79 14.59 -3.20
N PRO A 151 -10.52 15.00 -2.97
CA PRO A 151 -10.00 16.24 -3.53
C PRO A 151 -9.82 16.19 -5.06
N ASN A 152 -9.52 15.01 -5.60
CA ASN A 152 -9.29 14.75 -7.03
C ASN A 152 -9.23 13.25 -7.32
N ASP A 153 -8.93 12.87 -8.57
CA ASP A 153 -8.79 11.50 -9.06
C ASP A 153 -7.35 10.95 -8.97
N ASN A 154 -6.50 11.53 -8.14
CA ASN A 154 -5.09 11.10 -7.96
C ASN A 154 -4.57 11.61 -6.60
N HIS A 155 -4.99 10.96 -5.51
CA HIS A 155 -4.70 11.46 -4.17
C HIS A 155 -4.25 10.36 -3.20
N VAL A 156 -3.73 10.82 -2.08
CA VAL A 156 -3.41 10.05 -0.88
C VAL A 156 -4.28 10.58 0.25
N GLY A 157 -4.88 9.68 1.03
CA GLY A 157 -5.73 10.04 2.15
C GLY A 157 -5.43 9.24 3.42
N VAL A 158 -5.84 9.75 4.56
CA VAL A 158 -5.78 9.09 5.87
C VAL A 158 -7.19 8.82 6.35
N ASP A 159 -7.55 7.57 6.46
CA ASP A 159 -8.88 7.08 6.73
C ASP A 159 -9.01 6.52 8.13
N LEU A 160 -9.97 7.03 8.88
CA LEU A 160 -10.24 6.63 10.25
C LEU A 160 -11.68 6.08 10.33
N ASN A 161 -11.83 4.76 10.20
CA ASN A 161 -13.12 4.07 10.16
C ASN A 161 -14.06 4.51 9.00
N SER A 162 -13.62 5.36 8.10
CA SER A 162 -14.41 5.98 7.04
C SER A 162 -13.59 6.12 5.77
N LEU A 163 -14.25 6.10 4.61
CA LEU A 163 -13.69 6.49 3.30
C LEU A 163 -13.69 8.02 3.08
N GLU A 164 -14.33 8.78 3.96
CA GLU A 164 -14.10 10.21 4.01
C GLU A 164 -12.81 10.45 4.79
N SER A 165 -11.75 10.78 4.07
CA SER A 165 -10.40 10.96 4.62
C SER A 165 -10.34 12.08 5.65
N ASN A 166 -9.73 11.81 6.81
CA ASN A 166 -9.45 12.83 7.84
C ASN A 166 -8.44 13.88 7.36
N ALA A 167 -7.56 13.50 6.47
CA ALA A 167 -6.63 14.37 5.76
C ALA A 167 -6.31 13.75 4.40
N SER A 168 -6.32 14.54 3.34
CA SER A 168 -5.97 14.10 2.00
C SER A 168 -5.20 15.15 1.22
N PHE A 169 -4.39 14.71 0.26
CA PHE A 169 -3.63 15.60 -0.63
C PHE A 169 -3.39 14.92 -2.00
N ALA A 170 -3.23 15.73 -3.05
CA ALA A 170 -2.84 15.22 -4.36
C ALA A 170 -1.57 14.36 -4.26
N ALA A 171 -1.52 13.21 -4.94
CA ALA A 171 -0.37 12.33 -4.91
C ALA A 171 0.87 13.01 -5.50
N GLY A 172 1.98 12.98 -4.77
CA GLY A 172 3.20 13.65 -5.19
C GLY A 172 4.16 13.93 -4.04
N PHE A 173 5.10 14.84 -4.29
CA PHE A 173 6.09 15.22 -3.29
C PHE A 173 6.58 16.65 -3.47
N TRP A 174 7.11 17.17 -2.39
CA TRP A 174 7.74 18.49 -2.36
C TRP A 174 9.22 18.37 -2.69
N ARG A 175 9.73 19.30 -3.52
CA ARG A 175 11.14 19.35 -3.96
C ARG A 175 11.67 20.78 -3.96
N GLY A 176 12.96 20.90 -4.29
CA GLY A 176 13.69 22.18 -4.34
C GLY A 176 14.40 22.52 -3.03
N PRO A 177 15.17 23.63 -3.01
CA PRO A 177 16.00 23.98 -1.86
C PRO A 177 15.21 24.14 -0.55
N ASP A 178 14.01 24.68 -0.64
CA ASP A 178 13.15 24.99 0.50
C ASP A 178 11.88 24.12 0.53
N ASP A 179 11.86 22.97 -0.19
CA ASP A 179 10.71 22.10 -0.35
C ASP A 179 9.43 22.88 -0.76
N GLY A 180 9.62 23.90 -1.63
CA GLY A 180 8.56 24.84 -2.02
C GLY A 180 7.85 24.48 -3.34
N GLU A 181 8.43 23.59 -4.14
CA GLU A 181 7.85 23.14 -5.41
C GLU A 181 7.18 21.77 -5.24
N PHE A 182 5.87 21.70 -5.50
CA PHE A 182 5.16 20.43 -5.51
C PHE A 182 5.28 19.76 -6.89
N LYS A 183 5.71 18.49 -6.90
CA LYS A 183 5.69 17.63 -8.09
C LYS A 183 4.61 16.57 -7.92
N GLU A 184 3.58 16.65 -8.73
CA GLU A 184 2.54 15.63 -8.79
C GLU A 184 3.11 14.32 -9.37
N LEU A 185 2.69 13.19 -8.81
CA LEU A 185 2.95 11.84 -9.30
C LEU A 185 1.63 11.19 -9.71
N LYS A 186 1.58 10.64 -10.90
CA LYS A 186 0.40 9.92 -11.36
C LYS A 186 0.50 8.46 -10.92
N ILE A 187 -0.25 8.08 -9.88
CA ILE A 187 -0.11 6.78 -9.22
C ILE A 187 -0.52 5.58 -10.08
N ASN A 188 -1.28 5.78 -11.14
CA ASN A 188 -1.85 4.73 -12.00
C ASN A 188 -1.23 4.67 -13.40
N ASN A 189 0.05 4.93 -13.55
CA ASN A 189 0.78 4.94 -14.83
C ASN A 189 1.69 3.72 -15.07
N GLY A 190 1.74 2.78 -14.11
CA GLY A 190 2.62 1.61 -14.16
C GLY A 190 4.04 1.85 -13.65
N GLU A 191 4.40 3.09 -13.34
CA GLU A 191 5.68 3.40 -12.70
C GLU A 191 5.72 2.87 -11.27
N THR A 192 6.92 2.81 -10.70
CA THR A 192 7.15 2.37 -9.32
C THR A 192 7.41 3.54 -8.40
N TYR A 193 6.68 3.55 -7.30
CA TYR A 193 6.80 4.58 -6.27
C TYR A 193 7.11 3.95 -4.92
N GLN A 194 7.89 4.66 -4.11
CA GLN A 194 8.11 4.31 -2.72
C GLN A 194 7.32 5.25 -1.81
N VAL A 195 6.70 4.68 -0.79
CA VAL A 195 5.98 5.38 0.28
C VAL A 195 6.67 5.14 1.60
N TRP A 196 6.70 6.15 2.45
CA TRP A 196 7.09 6.10 3.86
C TRP A 196 5.92 6.61 4.69
N ILE A 197 5.43 5.79 5.60
CA ILE A 197 4.42 6.13 6.61
C ILE A 197 5.13 6.03 7.95
N GLU A 198 5.32 7.15 8.61
CA GLU A 198 5.90 7.21 9.94
C GLU A 198 4.91 7.81 10.89
N CYS A 199 4.69 7.13 11.97
CA CYS A 199 3.92 7.60 13.10
C CYS A 199 4.85 7.69 14.30
N LEU A 200 5.07 8.89 14.78
CA LEU A 200 5.81 9.13 16.01
C LEU A 200 4.90 9.87 16.97
N ASP A 201 4.67 9.27 18.12
CA ASP A 201 3.78 9.82 19.15
C ASP A 201 2.41 10.26 18.59
N SER A 202 1.81 9.39 17.77
CA SER A 202 0.51 9.61 17.10
C SER A 202 0.50 10.70 16.02
N LEU A 203 1.62 11.33 15.71
CA LEU A 203 1.75 12.19 14.53
C LEU A 203 2.14 11.34 13.32
N VAL A 204 1.21 11.19 12.38
CA VAL A 204 1.39 10.43 11.13
C VAL A 204 1.94 11.35 10.06
N ASN A 205 3.11 10.99 9.52
CA ASN A 205 3.73 11.64 8.38
C ASN A 205 3.77 10.68 7.20
N ILE A 206 3.24 11.09 6.06
CA ILE A 206 3.24 10.31 4.82
C ILE A 206 4.11 11.03 3.80
N THR A 207 5.04 10.31 3.23
CA THR A 207 5.94 10.79 2.18
C THR A 207 5.95 9.79 1.05
N MET A 208 5.99 10.24 -0.20
CA MET A 208 6.15 9.38 -1.36
C MET A 208 7.11 10.00 -2.38
N ALA A 209 7.72 9.16 -3.22
CA ALA A 209 8.58 9.60 -4.32
C ALA A 209 8.72 8.50 -5.37
N GLU A 210 9.27 8.83 -6.53
CA GLU A 210 9.74 7.84 -7.51
C GLU A 210 10.83 6.97 -6.88
N VAL A 211 10.82 5.67 -7.16
CA VAL A 211 11.86 4.76 -6.66
C VAL A 211 13.25 5.22 -7.09
N GLY A 212 14.21 5.15 -6.18
CA GLY A 212 15.59 5.61 -6.39
C GLY A 212 15.81 7.09 -6.07
N MET A 213 14.76 7.87 -5.85
CA MET A 213 14.91 9.21 -5.31
C MET A 213 15.19 9.19 -3.81
N LYS A 214 15.97 10.16 -3.35
CA LYS A 214 16.10 10.39 -1.92
C LYS A 214 14.72 10.76 -1.35
N ARG A 215 14.38 10.19 -0.19
CA ARG A 215 13.15 10.54 0.53
C ARG A 215 13.00 12.06 0.68
N PRO A 216 11.87 12.65 0.25
CA PRO A 216 11.57 14.06 0.47
C PRO A 216 11.55 14.40 1.97
N ARG A 217 12.05 15.58 2.33
CA ARG A 217 12.09 16.01 3.74
C ARG A 217 10.73 16.46 4.25
N LYS A 218 9.99 17.16 3.40
CA LYS A 218 8.65 17.65 3.73
C LYS A 218 7.63 16.55 3.46
N PRO A 219 6.86 16.10 4.45
CA PRO A 219 5.81 15.11 4.23
C PRO A 219 4.71 15.67 3.31
N LEU A 220 4.08 14.77 2.57
CA LEU A 220 2.90 15.06 1.77
C LEU A 220 1.71 15.36 2.68
N ILE A 221 1.51 14.51 3.68
CA ILE A 221 0.51 14.65 4.73
C ILE A 221 1.21 14.56 6.09
N SER A 222 0.80 15.43 7.01
CA SER A 222 1.21 15.38 8.41
C SER A 222 -0.04 15.63 9.25
N VAL A 223 -0.50 14.62 9.99
CA VAL A 223 -1.76 14.66 10.74
C VAL A 223 -1.63 13.92 12.06
N PHE A 224 -2.21 14.49 13.12
CA PHE A 224 -2.33 13.81 14.40
C PHE A 224 -3.53 12.87 14.38
N VAL A 225 -3.33 11.62 14.82
CA VAL A 225 -4.37 10.58 14.90
C VAL A 225 -4.55 10.14 16.34
N ASP A 226 -5.76 10.22 16.85
CA ASP A 226 -6.12 9.66 18.16
C ASP A 226 -6.32 8.14 18.04
N PHE A 227 -5.26 7.37 18.21
CA PHE A 227 -5.28 5.91 18.10
C PHE A 227 -5.98 5.19 19.26
N PRO A 228 -5.93 5.66 20.51
CA PRO A 228 -6.77 5.10 21.58
C PRO A 228 -8.25 5.18 21.21
N GLY A 229 -8.93 4.01 21.26
CA GLY A 229 -10.33 3.91 20.81
C GLY A 229 -10.50 3.66 19.30
N LEU A 230 -9.53 4.02 18.47
CA LEU A 230 -9.50 3.64 17.05
C LEU A 230 -8.99 2.20 16.88
N LEU A 231 -7.82 1.88 17.44
CA LEU A 231 -7.20 0.55 17.33
C LEU A 231 -7.50 -0.30 18.56
N LEU A 232 -7.56 -1.61 18.36
CA LEU A 232 -7.61 -2.60 19.45
C LEU A 232 -6.19 -2.97 19.90
N ASP A 233 -6.07 -3.71 21.01
CA ASP A 233 -4.78 -4.14 21.59
C ASP A 233 -3.91 -4.95 20.63
N GLU A 234 -4.53 -5.58 19.61
CA GLU A 234 -3.85 -6.38 18.60
C GLU A 234 -4.51 -6.17 17.24
N MET A 235 -3.71 -5.80 16.23
CA MET A 235 -4.18 -5.50 14.88
C MET A 235 -3.40 -6.30 13.83
N TYR A 236 -4.05 -6.70 12.74
CA TYR A 236 -3.36 -7.06 11.51
C TYR A 236 -2.95 -5.81 10.75
N VAL A 237 -1.83 -5.90 10.04
CA VAL A 237 -1.35 -4.84 9.14
C VAL A 237 -1.15 -5.40 7.74
N GLY A 238 -1.40 -4.60 6.72
CA GLY A 238 -1.21 -5.02 5.32
C GLY A 238 -1.85 -4.09 4.31
N PHE A 239 -2.39 -4.69 3.24
CA PHE A 239 -2.93 -3.97 2.10
C PHE A 239 -4.29 -4.51 1.67
N THR A 240 -5.11 -3.64 1.12
CA THR A 240 -6.34 -3.99 0.43
C THR A 240 -6.45 -3.16 -0.85
N ALA A 241 -7.07 -3.70 -1.88
CA ALA A 241 -7.36 -3.00 -3.12
C ALA A 241 -8.68 -3.47 -3.70
N ALA A 242 -9.29 -2.63 -4.50
CA ALA A 242 -10.49 -3.01 -5.23
C ALA A 242 -10.49 -2.47 -6.66
N THR A 243 -11.23 -3.18 -7.52
CA THR A 243 -11.64 -2.73 -8.84
C THR A 243 -13.15 -2.57 -8.84
N GLY A 244 -13.66 -1.70 -9.71
CA GLY A 244 -15.08 -1.58 -10.01
C GLY A 244 -15.34 -2.01 -11.45
N GLN A 245 -16.18 -1.29 -12.16
CA GLN A 245 -16.27 -1.43 -13.61
C GLN A 245 -14.98 -0.95 -14.28
N LEU A 246 -14.32 0.03 -13.68
CA LEU A 246 -13.00 0.49 -14.05
C LEU A 246 -11.97 -0.45 -13.40
N VAL A 247 -10.93 -0.82 -14.15
CA VAL A 247 -9.98 -1.86 -13.71
C VAL A 247 -8.54 -1.39 -13.87
N GLN A 248 -7.73 -1.82 -12.90
CA GLN A 248 -6.27 -1.67 -12.92
C GLN A 248 -5.64 -2.73 -12.01
N SER A 249 -4.37 -3.01 -12.21
CA SER A 249 -3.64 -3.97 -11.39
C SER A 249 -2.86 -3.27 -10.29
N HIS A 250 -3.11 -3.62 -9.03
CA HIS A 250 -2.42 -3.09 -7.88
C HIS A 250 -1.38 -4.08 -7.37
N LYS A 251 -0.12 -3.64 -7.27
CA LYS A 251 1.02 -4.48 -6.94
C LYS A 251 1.85 -3.86 -5.81
N ILE A 252 2.26 -4.68 -4.84
CA ILE A 252 3.24 -4.32 -3.83
C ILE A 252 4.50 -5.16 -4.10
N LEU A 253 5.62 -4.48 -4.35
CA LEU A 253 6.88 -5.11 -4.72
C LEU A 253 7.74 -5.42 -3.51
N SER A 254 7.80 -4.48 -2.58
CA SER A 254 8.57 -4.59 -1.34
C SER A 254 7.81 -3.93 -0.21
N TRP A 255 8.02 -4.38 1.02
CA TRP A 255 7.33 -3.86 2.19
C TRP A 255 8.17 -4.06 3.45
N SER A 256 8.29 -3.02 4.27
CA SER A 256 8.89 -3.06 5.58
C SER A 256 7.95 -2.46 6.63
N PHE A 257 8.06 -2.94 7.85
CA PHE A 257 7.26 -2.49 8.97
C PHE A 257 8.04 -2.64 10.28
N SER A 258 7.93 -1.68 11.19
CA SER A 258 8.46 -1.77 12.54
C SER A 258 7.63 -0.95 13.53
N THR A 259 7.50 -1.45 14.76
CA THR A 259 6.94 -0.70 15.89
C THR A 259 8.03 -0.01 16.75
N SER A 260 9.30 -0.12 16.38
CA SER A 260 10.43 0.42 17.16
C SER A 260 11.50 1.14 16.32
N ASN A 261 11.59 0.83 15.01
CA ASN A 261 12.60 1.37 14.12
C ASN A 261 11.97 2.28 13.07
N LEU A 262 12.04 3.60 13.27
CA LEU A 262 11.47 4.57 12.34
C LEU A 262 12.22 4.66 11.01
N SER A 263 13.45 4.15 10.93
CA SER A 263 14.25 4.12 9.69
C SER A 263 14.10 2.80 8.92
N ILE A 264 13.12 1.95 9.26
CA ILE A 264 12.94 0.62 8.63
C ILE A 264 12.76 0.71 7.09
N GLY A 265 12.27 1.84 6.59
CA GLY A 265 12.11 2.09 5.16
C GLY A 265 13.42 2.09 4.36
N ASP A 266 14.55 2.36 5.01
CA ASP A 266 15.87 2.35 4.38
C ASP A 266 16.38 0.93 4.09
N ALA A 267 15.73 -0.10 4.65
CA ALA A 267 16.03 -1.51 4.40
C ALA A 267 15.44 -2.05 3.09
N LEU A 268 14.59 -1.29 2.39
CA LEU A 268 14.02 -1.72 1.12
C LEU A 268 15.04 -1.62 -0.01
N LEU A 269 15.20 -2.73 -0.74
CA LEU A 269 16.01 -2.78 -1.95
C LEU A 269 15.24 -2.14 -3.11
N ILE A 270 15.90 -1.22 -3.81
CA ILE A 270 15.33 -0.44 -4.91
C ILE A 270 15.91 -0.84 -6.28
N THR A 271 16.81 -1.82 -6.30
CA THR A 271 17.43 -2.36 -7.53
C THR A 271 16.67 -3.58 -8.01
N ASP A 272 16.74 -3.84 -9.33
CA ASP A 272 16.18 -5.03 -9.99
C ASP A 272 14.66 -5.20 -9.80
N LEU A 273 13.94 -4.11 -9.58
CA LEU A 273 12.49 -4.14 -9.46
C LEU A 273 11.84 -4.38 -10.84
N PRO A 274 10.78 -5.22 -10.91
CA PRO A 274 10.05 -5.41 -12.15
C PRO A 274 9.31 -4.14 -12.57
N SER A 275 9.30 -3.84 -13.88
CA SER A 275 8.56 -2.71 -14.46
C SER A 275 7.20 -3.16 -14.97
N PHE A 276 6.19 -2.33 -14.75
CA PHE A 276 4.81 -2.56 -15.17
C PHE A 276 4.26 -1.41 -16.03
N VAL A 277 5.14 -0.53 -16.49
CA VAL A 277 4.77 0.54 -17.42
C VAL A 277 4.22 -0.06 -18.71
N PRO A 278 3.00 0.30 -19.13
CA PRO A 278 2.44 -0.18 -20.38
C PRO A 278 3.39 0.13 -21.55
N GLN A 279 3.78 -0.89 -22.29
CA GLN A 279 4.56 -0.65 -23.52
C GLN A 279 3.68 0.11 -24.51
N LYS A 280 4.17 1.24 -25.01
CA LYS A 280 3.56 1.88 -26.17
C LYS A 280 3.62 0.87 -27.33
N GLU A 281 2.48 0.48 -27.85
CA GLU A 281 2.44 -0.29 -29.09
C GLU A 281 3.22 0.52 -30.14
N GLY A 282 4.45 0.07 -30.42
CA GLY A 282 5.23 0.60 -31.52
C GLY A 282 4.41 0.38 -32.79
N SER A 283 4.22 1.41 -33.61
CA SER A 283 3.47 1.27 -34.85
C SER A 283 4.05 0.09 -35.61
N ILE A 284 3.22 -0.90 -35.91
CA ILE A 284 3.56 -2.15 -36.62
C ILE A 284 4.22 -1.85 -38.00
N PHE A 285 4.13 -0.61 -38.47
CA PHE A 285 4.69 -0.14 -39.73
C PHE A 285 6.23 0.01 -39.78
N ASN A 286 6.93 -0.10 -38.63
CA ASN A 286 8.40 0.04 -38.60
C ASN A 286 9.17 -1.26 -38.35
N SER A 287 8.54 -2.43 -38.32
CA SER A 287 9.28 -3.68 -38.24
C SER A 287 9.81 -4.04 -39.65
N ARG A 288 11.11 -4.26 -39.78
CA ARG A 288 11.75 -4.77 -41.02
C ARG A 288 11.07 -6.01 -41.60
N ALA A 289 10.36 -6.78 -40.78
CA ALA A 289 9.59 -7.95 -41.15
C ALA A 289 8.33 -7.59 -41.98
N PHE A 290 7.69 -6.45 -41.71
CA PHE A 290 6.52 -6.02 -42.45
C PHE A 290 6.91 -5.51 -43.87
N VAL A 291 8.06 -4.84 -44.02
CA VAL A 291 8.57 -4.36 -45.32
C VAL A 291 8.95 -5.55 -46.23
N LEU A 292 9.47 -6.64 -45.68
CA LEU A 292 9.77 -7.87 -46.46
C LEU A 292 8.51 -8.62 -46.89
N GLY A 293 7.44 -8.59 -46.13
CA GLY A 293 6.16 -9.21 -46.48
C GLY A 293 5.45 -8.56 -47.66
N ILE A 294 5.57 -7.24 -47.83
CA ILE A 294 4.95 -6.49 -48.93
C ILE A 294 5.73 -6.66 -50.26
N THR A 295 7.04 -6.86 -50.19
CA THR A 295 7.87 -7.06 -51.40
C THR A 295 7.76 -8.46 -52.00
N LEU A 296 7.34 -9.47 -51.23
CA LEU A 296 7.13 -10.84 -51.76
C LEU A 296 5.68 -11.11 -52.22
N GLY A 297 4.70 -10.28 -51.87
CA GLY A 297 3.32 -10.38 -52.31
C GLY A 297 2.99 -9.69 -53.66
N GLY A 298 3.93 -8.94 -54.22
CA GLY A 298 3.74 -8.11 -55.41
C GLY A 298 4.06 -8.75 -56.78
N VAL A 299 4.47 -10.04 -56.81
CA VAL A 299 4.83 -10.72 -58.08
C VAL A 299 3.94 -11.94 -58.32
N GLY A 300 2.77 -11.72 -58.92
CA GLY A 300 1.92 -12.87 -59.26
C GLY A 300 0.55 -12.58 -59.83
N LEU A 301 0.41 -11.63 -60.75
CA LEU A 301 -0.77 -11.54 -61.62
C LEU A 301 -0.37 -11.07 -63.01
N LYS A 302 0.23 -11.95 -63.81
CA LYS A 302 0.24 -11.80 -65.29
C LYS A 302 -1.04 -12.40 -65.85
N GLY A 303 -1.95 -11.55 -66.29
CA GLY A 303 -3.17 -11.92 -66.95
C GLY A 303 -2.97 -12.67 -68.23
N LYS A 304 -3.68 -13.77 -68.44
CA LYS A 304 -3.86 -14.42 -69.73
C LYS A 304 -4.85 -13.63 -70.55
N LYS A 305 -4.39 -13.02 -71.72
CA LYS A 305 -5.25 -12.53 -72.77
C LYS A 305 -5.90 -13.74 -73.46
N LYS A 306 -7.22 -13.80 -73.46
CA LYS A 306 -7.99 -14.66 -74.40
C LYS A 306 -8.08 -13.96 -75.72
N THR A 307 -7.49 -14.51 -76.77
CA THR A 307 -7.77 -14.24 -78.16
C THR A 307 -9.03 -14.99 -78.58
N LYS A 308 -10.01 -14.26 -79.08
CA LYS A 308 -11.13 -14.81 -79.90
C LYS A 308 -10.64 -14.99 -81.32
N GLY A 309 -10.84 -16.17 -81.84
CA GLY A 309 -11.01 -16.49 -83.23
C GLY A 309 -12.35 -17.21 -83.41
#